data_cb8a5538df00086ac020d6b3edb6a07a
#
_entry.id   cb8a5538df00086ac020d6b3edb6a07a
#
_cell.length_a   1.000
_cell.length_b   1.000
_cell.length_c   1.000
_cell.angle_alpha   90.00
_cell.angle_beta   90.00
_cell.angle_gamma   90.00
#
_symmetry.space_group_name_H-M   'P 1'
#
loop_
_entity.id
_entity.type
_entity.pdbx_description
1 polymer ?
#
loop_
_entity_poly.entity_id
_entity_poly.type
_entity_poly.pdbx_seq_one_letter_code
_entity_poly.pdbx_strand_id
1 'polypeptide(L)'
;GSIATILYYLQKYQGKTVNIYRSPHLISFNERIHIKNKEVSNQYLLDILEYVKEVNDKQPITFFEIITAATFYMFYENLADLTILEVGLGGQFDATNVIENNLVSIISTIGIDHKEFLGSTIKAIANEKVEIIKKKSCVISSKQTTSVKRIIKKKSEEMESKLYQYNENWKIKNNIFYNEGLQINLEKISLIGRHQYINVSCALMACIKVKKMNIDHKSLYQVFPKMYWPGRLEKI
;
A
#
# COMPACT_ATOMS: atom_id res chain seq x y z
N GLY A 1 1.47 5.53 -1.75
CA GLY A 1 0.35 6.47 -1.57
C GLY A 1 -0.94 6.02 -2.24
N SER A 2 -1.06 6.17 -3.57
CA SER A 2 -2.37 5.98 -4.24
C SER A 2 -3.01 4.61 -3.97
N ILE A 3 -2.28 3.49 -4.10
CA ILE A 3 -2.86 2.15 -3.89
C ILE A 3 -3.29 1.97 -2.42
N ALA A 4 -2.48 2.41 -1.46
CA ALA A 4 -2.81 2.34 -0.03
C ALA A 4 -4.08 3.15 0.29
N THR A 5 -4.19 4.38 -0.26
CA THR A 5 -5.37 5.23 -0.12
C THR A 5 -6.62 4.60 -0.77
N ILE A 6 -6.50 4.03 -1.96
CA ILE A 6 -7.61 3.34 -2.63
C ILE A 6 -8.09 2.16 -1.78
N LEU A 7 -7.18 1.32 -1.29
CA LEU A 7 -7.53 0.21 -0.39
C LEU A 7 -8.24 0.70 0.87
N TYR A 8 -7.73 1.77 1.47
CA TYR A 8 -8.36 2.38 2.64
C TYR A 8 -9.82 2.76 2.36
N TYR A 9 -10.10 3.47 1.26
CA TYR A 9 -11.46 3.82 0.89
C TYR A 9 -12.32 2.58 0.62
N LEU A 10 -11.82 1.62 -0.16
CA LEU A 10 -12.54 0.39 -0.47
C LEU A 10 -12.95 -0.37 0.82
N GLN A 11 -12.05 -0.51 1.78
CA GLN A 11 -12.32 -1.26 3.01
C GLN A 11 -13.19 -0.47 4.00
N LYS A 12 -12.94 0.83 4.15
CA LYS A 12 -13.77 1.73 4.98
C LYS A 12 -15.24 1.73 4.54
N TYR A 13 -15.49 1.76 3.23
CA TYR A 13 -16.86 1.72 2.70
C TYR A 13 -17.55 0.35 2.83
N GLN A 14 -16.81 -0.70 3.16
CA GLN A 14 -17.37 -2.00 3.59
C GLN A 14 -17.66 -2.02 5.11
N GLY A 15 -17.61 -0.89 5.80
CA GLY A 15 -17.84 -0.78 7.23
C GLY A 15 -16.68 -1.23 8.11
N LYS A 16 -15.50 -1.52 7.53
CA LYS A 16 -14.34 -1.96 8.30
C LYS A 16 -13.62 -0.80 8.96
N THR A 17 -13.09 -1.07 10.13
CA THR A 17 -12.09 -0.22 10.75
C THR A 17 -10.73 -0.48 10.10
N VAL A 18 -10.04 0.59 9.70
CA VAL A 18 -8.75 0.50 9.01
C VAL A 18 -7.72 1.39 9.70
N ASN A 19 -6.59 0.79 10.04
CA ASN A 19 -5.38 1.51 10.38
C ASN A 19 -4.55 1.70 9.10
N ILE A 20 -4.02 2.88 8.85
CA ILE A 20 -3.17 3.13 7.69
C ILE A 20 -1.98 4.01 8.03
N TYR A 21 -0.79 3.60 7.59
CA TYR A 21 0.44 4.38 7.61
C TYR A 21 0.89 4.68 6.19
N ARG A 22 1.13 5.96 5.90
CA ARG A 22 1.52 6.47 4.57
C ARG A 22 2.66 7.47 4.68
N SER A 23 3.42 7.63 3.59
CA SER A 23 4.47 8.63 3.48
C SER A 23 4.71 9.09 2.03
N PRO A 24 5.15 10.34 1.83
CA PRO A 24 5.15 11.45 2.79
C PRO A 24 3.74 12.04 3.01
N HIS A 25 3.61 12.99 3.94
CA HIS A 25 2.44 13.87 4.06
C HIS A 25 2.54 15.04 3.06
N LEU A 26 1.45 15.72 2.84
CA LEU A 26 1.39 16.90 1.96
C LEU A 26 1.34 18.20 2.77
N ILE A 27 0.45 18.31 3.74
CA ILE A 27 0.21 19.51 4.55
C ILE A 27 0.53 19.24 6.01
N SER A 28 -0.14 18.27 6.61
CA SER A 28 -0.02 17.93 8.02
C SER A 28 0.67 16.59 8.23
N PHE A 29 1.59 16.53 9.19
CA PHE A 29 2.28 15.29 9.54
C PHE A 29 1.31 14.14 9.88
N ASN A 30 0.19 14.46 10.52
CA ASN A 30 -0.82 13.52 10.98
C ASN A 30 -1.51 12.75 9.84
N GLU A 31 -1.52 13.31 8.61
CA GLU A 31 -2.01 12.63 7.41
C GLU A 31 -1.37 11.25 7.21
N ARG A 32 -0.15 11.04 7.76
CA ARG A 32 0.56 9.77 7.65
C ARG A 32 -0.13 8.63 8.37
N ILE A 33 -0.89 8.93 9.45
CA ILE A 33 -1.35 7.93 10.41
C ILE A 33 -2.85 8.08 10.64
N HIS A 34 -3.62 7.09 10.20
CA HIS A 34 -5.02 6.98 10.60
C HIS A 34 -5.21 5.74 11.47
N ILE A 35 -5.97 5.91 12.54
CA ILE A 35 -6.32 4.87 13.50
C ILE A 35 -7.83 4.67 13.47
N LYS A 36 -8.28 3.46 13.12
CA LYS A 36 -9.71 3.11 13.01
C LYS A 36 -10.50 4.16 12.19
N ASN A 37 -9.96 4.48 11.01
CA ASN A 37 -10.54 5.44 10.05
C ASN A 37 -10.49 6.93 10.46
N LYS A 38 -9.77 7.30 11.51
CA LYS A 38 -9.59 8.68 11.95
C LYS A 38 -8.12 9.06 11.94
N GLU A 39 -7.81 10.26 11.48
CA GLU A 39 -6.47 10.83 11.58
C GLU A 39 -6.05 10.94 13.05
N VAL A 40 -4.78 10.64 13.34
CA VAL A 40 -4.22 10.74 14.70
C VAL A 40 -4.22 12.19 15.16
N SER A 41 -4.60 12.44 16.42
CA SER A 41 -4.51 13.79 17.02
C SER A 41 -3.06 14.18 17.34
N ASN A 42 -2.76 15.48 17.33
CA ASN A 42 -1.44 15.99 17.71
C ASN A 42 -1.01 15.51 19.08
N GLN A 43 -1.92 15.59 20.06
CA GLN A 43 -1.61 15.21 21.44
C GLN A 43 -1.25 13.73 21.54
N TYR A 44 -2.08 12.84 20.98
CA TYR A 44 -1.82 11.40 21.04
C TYR A 44 -0.54 11.01 20.30
N LEU A 45 -0.27 11.64 19.15
CA LEU A 45 0.99 11.43 18.43
C LEU A 45 2.19 11.86 19.25
N LEU A 46 2.13 13.02 19.91
CA LEU A 46 3.19 13.54 20.75
C LEU A 46 3.46 12.62 21.96
N ASP A 47 2.41 12.22 22.67
CA ASP A 47 2.51 11.34 23.84
C ASP A 47 3.20 10.01 23.47
N ILE A 48 2.83 9.42 22.33
CA ILE A 48 3.46 8.16 21.89
C ILE A 48 4.90 8.37 21.40
N LEU A 49 5.20 9.50 20.76
CA LEU A 49 6.57 9.80 20.34
C LEU A 49 7.49 10.00 21.55
N GLU A 50 7.02 10.66 22.60
CA GLU A 50 7.77 10.81 23.87
C GLU A 50 8.02 9.44 24.52
N TYR A 51 6.99 8.60 24.58
CA TYR A 51 7.12 7.24 25.09
C TYR A 51 8.15 6.41 24.30
N VAL A 52 8.06 6.40 22.97
CA VAL A 52 9.00 5.66 22.12
C VAL A 52 10.42 6.20 22.24
N LYS A 53 10.58 7.52 22.39
CA LYS A 53 11.88 8.15 22.65
C LYS A 53 12.48 7.70 23.97
N GLU A 54 11.69 7.60 25.04
CA GLU A 54 12.13 7.07 26.32
C GLU A 54 12.59 5.62 26.22
N VAL A 55 11.77 4.76 25.58
CA VAL A 55 12.06 3.33 25.36
C VAL A 55 13.32 3.15 24.51
N ASN A 56 13.56 4.03 23.54
CA ASN A 56 14.76 3.99 22.68
C ASN A 56 16.06 4.27 23.44
N ASP A 57 15.98 4.81 24.64
CA ASP A 57 17.13 5.07 25.54
C ASP A 57 18.32 5.72 24.82
N LYS A 58 18.08 6.77 24.09
CA LYS A 58 19.08 7.56 23.34
C LYS A 58 19.89 6.77 22.28
N GLN A 59 19.47 5.56 21.93
CA GLN A 59 20.10 4.82 20.84
C GLN A 59 19.95 5.57 19.51
N PRO A 60 20.94 5.49 18.61
CA PRO A 60 20.81 6.07 17.28
C PRO A 60 19.57 5.51 16.57
N ILE A 61 18.69 6.41 16.14
CA ILE A 61 17.47 6.07 15.41
C ILE A 61 17.16 7.17 14.40
N THR A 62 16.75 6.80 13.20
CA THR A 62 16.36 7.76 12.16
C THR A 62 14.96 8.31 12.41
N PHE A 63 14.69 9.47 11.83
CA PHE A 63 13.34 10.06 11.89
C PHE A 63 12.25 9.10 11.40
N PHE A 64 12.49 8.35 10.33
CA PHE A 64 11.50 7.43 9.79
C PHE A 64 11.29 6.20 10.69
N GLU A 65 12.36 5.69 11.28
CA GLU A 65 12.29 4.55 12.22
C GLU A 65 11.50 4.90 13.47
N ILE A 66 11.77 6.05 14.12
CA ILE A 66 11.05 6.42 15.35
C ILE A 66 9.55 6.65 15.09
N ILE A 67 9.19 7.27 13.96
CA ILE A 67 7.79 7.44 13.58
C ILE A 67 7.13 6.10 13.24
N THR A 68 7.84 5.21 12.60
CA THR A 68 7.33 3.86 12.29
C THR A 68 7.10 3.05 13.56
N ALA A 69 8.04 3.09 14.51
CA ALA A 69 7.89 2.45 15.82
C ALA A 69 6.67 3.02 16.59
N ALA A 70 6.54 4.35 16.63
CA ALA A 70 5.39 5.00 17.25
C ALA A 70 4.06 4.59 16.55
N THR A 71 4.06 4.51 15.23
CA THR A 71 2.89 4.08 14.46
C THR A 71 2.51 2.63 14.79
N PHE A 72 3.47 1.71 14.85
CA PHE A 72 3.21 0.32 15.22
C PHE A 72 2.70 0.19 16.64
N TYR A 73 3.23 0.96 17.58
CA TYR A 73 2.74 0.98 18.95
C TYR A 73 1.29 1.49 19.00
N MET A 74 0.97 2.59 18.31
CA MET A 74 -0.40 3.09 18.22
C MET A 74 -1.36 2.05 17.60
N PHE A 75 -0.92 1.30 16.59
CA PHE A 75 -1.74 0.26 15.96
C PHE A 75 -1.92 -0.97 16.84
N TYR A 76 -0.93 -1.30 17.67
CA TYR A 76 -1.03 -2.34 18.68
C TYR A 76 -2.08 -1.99 19.75
N GLU A 77 -2.05 -0.77 20.26
CA GLU A 77 -3.04 -0.25 21.23
C GLU A 77 -4.45 -0.13 20.61
N ASN A 78 -4.54 0.03 19.29
CA ASN A 78 -5.79 0.30 18.59
C ASN A 78 -6.02 -0.72 17.46
N LEU A 79 -6.29 -1.97 17.80
CA LEU A 79 -6.54 -3.02 16.83
C LEU A 79 -7.71 -2.66 15.89
N ALA A 80 -7.52 -2.89 14.61
CA ALA A 80 -8.50 -2.67 13.55
C ALA A 80 -8.71 -3.95 12.73
N ASP A 81 -9.77 -3.98 11.90
CA ASP A 81 -10.04 -5.11 11.02
C ASP A 81 -8.94 -5.32 9.98
N LEU A 82 -8.30 -4.21 9.56
CA LEU A 82 -7.21 -4.19 8.59
C LEU A 82 -6.18 -3.12 8.92
N THR A 83 -4.91 -3.45 8.74
CA THR A 83 -3.79 -2.50 8.76
C THR A 83 -3.16 -2.41 7.38
N ILE A 84 -3.01 -1.19 6.86
CA ILE A 84 -2.37 -0.90 5.58
C ILE A 84 -1.06 -0.14 5.84
N LEU A 85 0.05 -0.67 5.35
CA LEU A 85 1.36 -0.08 5.49
C LEU A 85 1.90 0.31 4.11
N GLU A 86 2.27 1.57 3.94
CA GLU A 86 3.03 2.03 2.78
C GLU A 86 4.51 1.98 3.09
N VAL A 87 5.29 1.31 2.23
CA VAL A 87 6.76 1.32 2.30
C VAL A 87 7.28 2.73 2.07
N GLY A 88 8.16 3.20 2.95
CA GLY A 88 8.76 4.52 2.82
C GLY A 88 9.79 4.58 1.70
N LEU A 89 10.78 3.66 1.73
CA LEU A 89 11.86 3.60 0.75
C LEU A 89 12.32 2.16 0.52
N GLY A 90 12.52 1.79 -0.75
CA GLY A 90 13.06 0.47 -1.10
C GLY A 90 12.11 -0.67 -0.77
N GLY A 91 12.43 -1.47 0.19
CA GLY A 91 11.67 -2.62 0.67
C GLY A 91 12.41 -3.42 1.71
N GLN A 92 13.59 -3.95 1.39
CA GLN A 92 14.34 -4.86 2.26
C GLN A 92 14.62 -4.28 3.65
N PHE A 93 15.17 -3.08 3.71
CA PHE A 93 15.57 -2.39 4.93
C PHE A 93 14.58 -1.30 5.37
N ASP A 94 13.39 -1.27 4.77
CA ASP A 94 12.39 -0.30 5.20
C ASP A 94 11.86 -0.64 6.59
N ALA A 95 11.72 0.38 7.44
CA ALA A 95 11.27 0.20 8.82
C ALA A 95 9.88 -0.45 8.92
N THR A 96 9.04 -0.35 7.86
CA THR A 96 7.74 -1.03 7.82
C THR A 96 7.85 -2.53 7.53
N ASN A 97 9.02 -3.01 7.06
CA ASN A 97 9.21 -4.39 6.60
C ASN A 97 9.50 -5.41 7.72
N VAL A 98 9.34 -5.02 8.98
CA VAL A 98 9.50 -5.88 10.16
C VAL A 98 8.35 -6.89 10.34
N ILE A 99 7.25 -6.71 9.62
CA ILE A 99 6.10 -7.63 9.66
C ILE A 99 6.44 -8.93 8.96
N GLU A 100 6.43 -10.05 9.68
CA GLU A 100 6.74 -11.37 9.14
C GLU A 100 5.60 -11.97 8.31
N ASN A 101 4.36 -11.73 8.73
CA ASN A 101 3.17 -12.30 8.10
C ASN A 101 2.23 -11.20 7.64
N ASN A 102 2.07 -11.04 6.34
CA ASN A 102 1.11 -10.13 5.75
C ASN A 102 0.05 -10.89 4.93
N LEU A 103 -1.09 -10.28 4.75
CA LEU A 103 -2.16 -10.81 3.90
C LEU A 103 -1.82 -10.69 2.42
N VAL A 104 -1.19 -9.57 2.05
CA VAL A 104 -0.85 -9.24 0.67
C VAL A 104 0.30 -8.26 0.60
N SER A 105 1.22 -8.51 -0.33
CA SER A 105 2.23 -7.55 -0.78
C SER A 105 1.81 -7.00 -2.14
N ILE A 106 1.71 -5.68 -2.26
CA ILE A 106 1.35 -5.04 -3.54
C ILE A 106 2.56 -4.29 -4.07
N ILE A 107 3.04 -4.70 -5.23
CA ILE A 107 4.16 -4.07 -5.91
C ILE A 107 3.62 -3.20 -7.05
N SER A 108 3.67 -1.88 -6.86
CA SER A 108 3.32 -0.90 -7.89
C SER A 108 4.28 -0.98 -9.08
N THR A 109 4.02 -0.24 -10.15
CA THR A 109 4.94 -0.15 -11.29
C THR A 109 6.30 0.33 -10.82
N ILE A 110 7.35 -0.44 -11.09
CA ILE A 110 8.73 -0.11 -10.73
C ILE A 110 9.35 0.70 -11.88
N GLY A 111 9.85 1.87 -11.53
CA GLY A 111 10.65 2.75 -12.38
C GLY A 111 11.99 3.05 -11.71
N ILE A 112 12.80 3.84 -12.39
CA ILE A 112 14.05 4.36 -11.82
C ILE A 112 13.69 5.53 -10.90
N ASP A 113 13.91 5.34 -9.60
CA ASP A 113 13.67 6.33 -8.55
C ASP A 113 14.66 6.11 -7.41
N HIS A 114 14.93 7.14 -6.61
CA HIS A 114 15.82 7.07 -5.44
C HIS A 114 17.18 6.40 -5.72
N LYS A 115 17.83 6.76 -6.85
CA LYS A 115 19.07 6.14 -7.33
C LYS A 115 20.20 6.15 -6.30
N GLU A 116 20.25 7.18 -5.47
CA GLU A 116 21.28 7.37 -4.44
C GLU A 116 21.22 6.26 -3.37
N PHE A 117 20.03 5.71 -3.11
CA PHE A 117 19.80 4.70 -2.06
C PHE A 117 19.58 3.30 -2.61
N LEU A 118 18.86 3.18 -3.73
CA LEU A 118 18.41 1.87 -4.25
C LEU A 118 19.24 1.38 -5.44
N GLY A 119 20.24 2.18 -5.86
CA GLY A 119 21.07 1.87 -7.02
C GLY A 119 20.50 2.40 -8.34
N SER A 120 21.36 2.41 -9.36
CA SER A 120 21.11 3.08 -10.64
C SER A 120 20.33 2.26 -11.67
N THR A 121 20.00 0.99 -11.36
CA THR A 121 19.35 0.08 -12.31
C THR A 121 17.97 -0.35 -11.83
N ILE A 122 17.05 -0.53 -12.78
CA ILE A 122 15.71 -1.09 -12.49
C ILE A 122 15.82 -2.45 -11.79
N LYS A 123 16.85 -3.25 -12.10
CA LYS A 123 17.06 -4.56 -11.48
C LYS A 123 17.41 -4.42 -9.99
N ALA A 124 18.30 -3.51 -9.63
CA ALA A 124 18.65 -3.25 -8.22
C ALA A 124 17.42 -2.79 -7.44
N ILE A 125 16.70 -1.80 -7.96
CA ILE A 125 15.48 -1.27 -7.34
C ILE A 125 14.40 -2.36 -7.20
N ALA A 126 14.26 -3.23 -8.20
CA ALA A 126 13.30 -4.34 -8.14
C ALA A 126 13.68 -5.36 -7.06
N ASN A 127 14.95 -5.72 -6.93
CA ASN A 127 15.42 -6.63 -5.89
C ASN A 127 15.13 -6.10 -4.48
N GLU A 128 15.37 -4.81 -4.24
CA GLU A 128 14.98 -4.18 -2.96
C GLU A 128 13.49 -4.26 -2.69
N LYS A 129 12.67 -3.92 -3.70
CA LYS A 129 11.21 -3.84 -3.52
C LYS A 129 10.53 -5.21 -3.35
N VAL A 130 11.07 -6.29 -3.90
CA VAL A 130 10.48 -7.62 -3.74
C VAL A 130 10.69 -8.23 -2.36
N GLU A 131 11.57 -7.67 -1.53
CA GLU A 131 11.82 -8.16 -0.17
C GLU A 131 10.64 -7.93 0.80
N ILE A 132 9.62 -7.17 0.39
CA ILE A 132 8.36 -7.08 1.12
C ILE A 132 7.46 -8.32 0.93
N ILE A 133 7.80 -9.22 0.01
CA ILE A 133 7.04 -10.45 -0.22
C ILE A 133 7.32 -11.42 0.94
N LYS A 134 6.27 -11.83 1.63
CA LYS A 134 6.37 -12.70 2.80
C LYS A 134 5.92 -14.12 2.45
N LYS A 135 6.39 -15.07 3.23
CA LYS A 135 6.12 -16.51 3.00
C LYS A 135 4.63 -16.80 2.98
N LYS A 136 4.18 -17.56 1.96
CA LYS A 136 2.79 -18.01 1.78
C LYS A 136 1.75 -16.88 1.72
N SER A 137 2.18 -15.65 1.37
CA SER A 137 1.31 -14.49 1.23
C SER A 137 0.68 -14.42 -0.17
N CYS A 138 -0.19 -13.43 -0.38
CA CYS A 138 -0.66 -13.04 -1.71
C CYS A 138 0.24 -11.93 -2.26
N VAL A 139 0.58 -11.99 -3.54
CA VAL A 139 1.38 -10.97 -4.22
C VAL A 139 0.60 -10.42 -5.40
N ILE A 140 0.39 -9.10 -5.40
CA ILE A 140 -0.24 -8.38 -6.52
C ILE A 140 0.83 -7.52 -7.20
N SER A 141 1.12 -7.82 -8.47
CA SER A 141 2.10 -7.07 -9.25
C SER A 141 1.42 -6.22 -10.31
N SER A 142 1.62 -4.92 -10.23
CA SER A 142 1.18 -3.94 -11.22
C SER A 142 1.82 -4.19 -12.59
N LYS A 143 1.59 -3.28 -13.55
CA LYS A 143 2.27 -3.31 -14.87
C LYS A 143 3.79 -3.19 -14.68
N GLN A 144 4.54 -4.16 -15.20
CA GLN A 144 6.00 -4.26 -15.07
C GLN A 144 6.67 -4.52 -16.41
N THR A 145 7.98 -4.21 -16.52
CA THR A 145 8.82 -4.69 -17.60
C THR A 145 9.07 -6.21 -17.45
N THR A 146 9.46 -6.87 -18.54
CA THR A 146 9.72 -8.32 -18.52
C THR A 146 10.80 -8.71 -17.50
N SER A 147 11.86 -7.90 -17.36
CA SER A 147 12.92 -8.13 -16.38
C SER A 147 12.42 -8.09 -14.95
N VAL A 148 11.60 -7.09 -14.60
CA VAL A 148 11.00 -6.93 -13.27
C VAL A 148 10.01 -8.05 -12.97
N LYS A 149 9.19 -8.45 -13.95
CA LYS A 149 8.27 -9.60 -13.80
C LYS A 149 9.01 -10.88 -13.40
N ARG A 150 10.18 -11.16 -14.02
CA ARG A 150 11.02 -12.32 -13.68
C ARG A 150 11.51 -12.27 -12.23
N ILE A 151 11.94 -11.09 -11.76
CA ILE A 151 12.42 -10.90 -10.38
C ILE A 151 11.28 -11.14 -9.39
N ILE A 152 10.10 -10.53 -9.62
CA ILE A 152 8.92 -10.71 -8.76
C ILE A 152 8.48 -12.18 -8.73
N LYS A 153 8.45 -12.83 -9.90
CA LYS A 153 8.08 -14.24 -10.02
C LYS A 153 9.04 -15.12 -9.23
N LYS A 154 10.35 -14.95 -9.41
CA LYS A 154 11.39 -15.71 -8.70
C LYS A 154 11.22 -15.56 -7.18
N LYS A 155 11.11 -14.33 -6.67
CA LYS A 155 10.91 -14.10 -5.24
C LYS A 155 9.60 -14.70 -4.72
N SER A 156 8.52 -14.63 -5.49
CA SER A 156 7.24 -15.23 -5.10
C SER A 156 7.32 -16.76 -5.01
N GLU A 157 8.05 -17.41 -5.91
CA GLU A 157 8.33 -18.85 -5.88
C GLU A 157 9.18 -19.23 -4.66
N GLU A 158 10.26 -18.50 -4.38
CA GLU A 158 11.12 -18.68 -3.21
C GLU A 158 10.34 -18.55 -1.89
N MET A 159 9.35 -17.64 -1.85
CA MET A 159 8.50 -17.39 -0.68
C MET A 159 7.23 -18.26 -0.66
N GLU A 160 7.06 -19.19 -1.58
CA GLU A 160 5.85 -20.02 -1.71
C GLU A 160 4.56 -19.19 -1.79
N SER A 161 4.63 -17.99 -2.38
CA SER A 161 3.54 -16.99 -2.39
C SER A 161 2.75 -17.03 -3.68
N LYS A 162 1.44 -16.78 -3.61
CA LYS A 162 0.56 -16.75 -4.78
C LYS A 162 0.69 -15.43 -5.52
N LEU A 163 1.32 -15.44 -6.69
CA LEU A 163 1.52 -14.26 -7.53
C LEU A 163 0.38 -14.04 -8.52
N TYR A 164 -0.13 -12.81 -8.55
CA TYR A 164 -1.08 -12.32 -9.55
C TYR A 164 -0.47 -11.10 -10.26
N GLN A 165 -0.43 -11.12 -11.61
CA GLN A 165 0.24 -10.11 -12.40
C GLN A 165 -0.72 -9.43 -13.39
N TYR A 166 -0.54 -8.13 -13.57
CA TYR A 166 -1.24 -7.34 -14.59
C TYR A 166 -0.95 -7.88 -15.99
N ASN A 167 -1.98 -7.95 -16.84
CA ASN A 167 -2.02 -8.56 -18.17
C ASN A 167 -1.87 -10.11 -18.21
N GLU A 168 -1.78 -10.76 -17.06
CA GLU A 168 -1.82 -12.23 -16.96
C GLU A 168 -3.09 -12.69 -16.25
N ASN A 169 -3.35 -12.16 -15.07
CA ASN A 169 -4.52 -12.52 -14.24
C ASN A 169 -5.65 -11.51 -14.34
N TRP A 170 -5.36 -10.26 -14.69
CA TRP A 170 -6.35 -9.23 -14.97
C TRP A 170 -5.80 -8.22 -15.97
N LYS A 171 -6.70 -7.43 -16.55
CA LYS A 171 -6.33 -6.35 -17.46
C LYS A 171 -7.33 -5.20 -17.39
N ILE A 172 -6.91 -4.05 -17.91
CA ILE A 172 -7.80 -2.91 -18.17
C ILE A 172 -7.89 -2.69 -19.69
N LYS A 173 -9.10 -2.57 -20.19
CA LYS A 173 -9.38 -2.19 -21.59
C LYS A 173 -10.57 -1.23 -21.57
N ASN A 174 -10.44 -0.07 -22.24
CA ASN A 174 -11.48 0.95 -22.30
C ASN A 174 -12.05 1.34 -20.92
N ASN A 175 -11.16 1.61 -19.94
CA ASN A 175 -11.49 1.93 -18.55
C ASN A 175 -12.32 0.85 -17.82
N ILE A 176 -12.38 -0.36 -18.35
CA ILE A 176 -13.04 -1.50 -17.70
C ILE A 176 -11.96 -2.46 -17.20
N PHE A 177 -12.06 -2.80 -15.91
CA PHE A 177 -11.27 -3.86 -15.28
C PHE A 177 -11.89 -5.22 -15.60
N TYR A 178 -11.04 -6.19 -15.98
CA TYR A 178 -11.44 -7.57 -16.30
C TYR A 178 -10.65 -8.57 -15.47
N ASN A 179 -11.33 -9.46 -14.76
CA ASN A 179 -10.72 -10.62 -14.07
C ASN A 179 -11.75 -11.78 -14.01
N GLU A 180 -11.42 -12.94 -14.58
CA GLU A 180 -12.19 -14.19 -14.43
C GLU A 180 -13.71 -14.04 -14.62
N GLY A 181 -14.12 -13.34 -15.67
CA GLY A 181 -15.53 -13.04 -15.97
C GLY A 181 -16.10 -11.80 -15.27
N LEU A 182 -15.43 -11.28 -14.25
CA LEU A 182 -15.82 -10.04 -13.60
C LEU A 182 -15.43 -8.82 -14.46
N GLN A 183 -16.34 -7.87 -14.59
CA GLN A 183 -16.15 -6.60 -15.27
C GLN A 183 -16.54 -5.45 -14.33
N ILE A 184 -15.65 -4.46 -14.16
CA ILE A 184 -15.91 -3.27 -13.34
C ILE A 184 -15.53 -2.03 -14.15
N ASN A 185 -16.51 -1.14 -14.36
CA ASN A 185 -16.26 0.15 -15.02
C ASN A 185 -15.57 1.10 -14.02
N LEU A 186 -14.44 1.68 -14.43
CA LEU A 186 -13.59 2.55 -13.62
C LEU A 186 -13.78 4.05 -13.94
N GLU A 187 -14.68 4.44 -14.84
CA GLU A 187 -14.83 5.84 -15.29
C GLU A 187 -15.21 6.82 -14.18
N LYS A 188 -15.91 6.35 -13.15
CA LYS A 188 -16.34 7.19 -12.03
C LYS A 188 -15.28 7.42 -10.96
N ILE A 189 -14.05 6.95 -11.17
CA ILE A 189 -12.95 7.17 -10.21
C ILE A 189 -12.59 8.66 -10.20
N SER A 190 -12.63 9.28 -9.02
CA SER A 190 -12.28 10.69 -8.84
C SER A 190 -10.79 11.00 -9.01
N LEU A 191 -9.93 9.98 -8.84
CA LEU A 191 -8.48 10.14 -8.99
C LEU A 191 -8.08 10.33 -10.46
N ILE A 192 -7.42 11.42 -10.76
CA ILE A 192 -7.08 11.84 -12.13
C ILE A 192 -5.82 11.13 -12.64
N GLY A 193 -5.85 10.70 -13.91
CA GLY A 193 -4.72 10.13 -14.63
C GLY A 193 -4.85 8.64 -14.92
N ARG A 194 -4.41 8.23 -16.13
CA ARG A 194 -4.51 6.83 -16.60
C ARG A 194 -3.81 5.83 -15.68
N HIS A 195 -2.75 6.24 -15.00
CA HIS A 195 -2.03 5.41 -14.03
C HIS A 195 -2.89 5.07 -12.81
N GLN A 196 -3.90 5.89 -12.48
CA GLN A 196 -4.79 5.63 -11.35
C GLN A 196 -5.72 4.44 -11.63
N TYR A 197 -6.12 4.21 -12.87
CA TYR A 197 -6.85 2.98 -13.22
C TYR A 197 -6.02 1.73 -12.91
N ILE A 198 -4.71 1.76 -13.18
CA ILE A 198 -3.80 0.65 -12.84
C ILE A 198 -3.70 0.49 -11.33
N ASN A 199 -3.55 1.59 -10.58
CA ASN A 199 -3.50 1.56 -9.11
C ASN A 199 -4.79 0.98 -8.50
N VAL A 200 -5.95 1.42 -9.00
CA VAL A 200 -7.25 0.88 -8.57
C VAL A 200 -7.36 -0.60 -8.91
N SER A 201 -6.90 -1.02 -10.09
CA SER A 201 -6.94 -2.43 -10.47
C SER A 201 -6.11 -3.33 -9.56
N CYS A 202 -4.96 -2.85 -9.07
CA CYS A 202 -4.15 -3.58 -8.08
C CYS A 202 -4.90 -3.70 -6.74
N ALA A 203 -5.54 -2.63 -6.29
CA ALA A 203 -6.34 -2.65 -5.06
C ALA A 203 -7.55 -3.58 -5.20
N LEU A 204 -8.26 -3.57 -6.33
CA LEU A 204 -9.36 -4.49 -6.61
C LEU A 204 -8.90 -5.94 -6.60
N MET A 205 -7.74 -6.25 -7.24
CA MET A 205 -7.19 -7.60 -7.21
C MET A 205 -6.86 -8.06 -5.78
N ALA A 206 -6.30 -7.20 -4.93
CA ALA A 206 -6.07 -7.53 -3.54
C ALA A 206 -7.40 -7.86 -2.82
N CYS A 207 -8.44 -7.06 -3.05
CA CYS A 207 -9.77 -7.31 -2.49
C CYS A 207 -10.42 -8.61 -3.00
N ILE A 208 -10.21 -8.97 -4.26
CA ILE A 208 -10.75 -10.20 -4.87
C ILE A 208 -10.02 -11.45 -4.36
N LYS A 209 -8.70 -11.39 -4.22
CA LYS A 209 -7.87 -12.57 -3.91
C LYS A 209 -7.63 -12.79 -2.42
N VAL A 210 -7.87 -11.79 -1.58
CA VAL A 210 -7.72 -11.87 -0.12
C VAL A 210 -9.09 -11.87 0.57
N LYS A 211 -9.53 -13.02 1.07
CA LYS A 211 -10.87 -13.23 1.66
C LYS A 211 -11.24 -12.18 2.73
N LYS A 212 -10.27 -11.78 3.57
CA LYS A 212 -10.49 -10.74 4.61
C LYS A 212 -10.73 -9.34 4.04
N MET A 213 -10.38 -9.11 2.77
CA MET A 213 -10.50 -7.83 2.09
C MET A 213 -11.67 -7.80 1.09
N ASN A 214 -12.48 -8.84 1.03
CA ASN A 214 -13.58 -8.94 0.08
C ASN A 214 -14.50 -7.72 0.13
N ILE A 215 -14.99 -7.30 -1.04
CA ILE A 215 -15.82 -6.09 -1.24
C ILE A 215 -17.10 -6.44 -1.99
N ASP A 216 -18.18 -5.74 -1.66
CA ASP A 216 -19.38 -5.76 -2.49
C ASP A 216 -19.15 -4.92 -3.75
N HIS A 217 -19.28 -5.55 -4.91
CA HIS A 217 -19.04 -4.90 -6.20
C HIS A 217 -20.04 -3.76 -6.51
N LYS A 218 -21.26 -3.83 -5.97
CA LYS A 218 -22.25 -2.76 -6.14
C LYS A 218 -21.86 -1.49 -5.41
N SER A 219 -21.21 -1.62 -4.26
CA SER A 219 -20.72 -0.49 -3.46
C SER A 219 -19.60 0.29 -4.15
N LEU A 220 -18.86 -0.31 -5.08
CA LEU A 220 -17.74 0.33 -5.77
C LEU A 220 -18.13 1.64 -6.46
N TYR A 221 -19.31 1.66 -7.11
CA TYR A 221 -19.78 2.85 -7.81
C TYR A 221 -20.15 4.01 -6.89
N GLN A 222 -20.33 3.74 -5.60
CA GLN A 222 -20.53 4.76 -4.56
C GLN A 222 -19.19 5.25 -3.98
N VAL A 223 -18.17 4.38 -3.96
CA VAL A 223 -16.84 4.67 -3.41
C VAL A 223 -15.97 5.45 -4.40
N PHE A 224 -15.97 5.05 -5.67
CA PHE A 224 -15.09 5.62 -6.70
C PHE A 224 -15.14 7.15 -6.78
N PRO A 225 -16.32 7.83 -6.79
CA PRO A 225 -16.40 9.28 -6.84
C PRO A 225 -15.92 9.99 -5.56
N LYS A 226 -15.79 9.25 -4.45
CA LYS A 226 -15.45 9.79 -3.13
C LYS A 226 -13.99 9.57 -2.73
N MET A 227 -13.21 8.89 -3.58
CA MET A 227 -11.77 8.73 -3.34
C MET A 227 -11.08 10.08 -3.46
N TYR A 228 -10.36 10.46 -2.45
CA TYR A 228 -9.60 11.70 -2.41
C TYR A 228 -8.17 11.43 -1.97
N TRP A 229 -7.22 11.93 -2.74
CA TRP A 229 -5.80 11.86 -2.45
C TRP A 229 -5.13 13.14 -2.91
N PRO A 230 -4.88 14.10 -2.00
CA PRO A 230 -4.36 15.41 -2.35
C PRO A 230 -2.97 15.35 -3.00
N GLY A 231 -2.67 16.33 -3.85
CA GLY A 231 -1.39 16.41 -4.56
C GLY A 231 -1.17 15.38 -5.68
N ARG A 232 -2.21 14.65 -6.09
CA ARG A 232 -2.14 13.67 -7.20
C ARG A 232 -3.01 14.11 -8.38
N LEU A 233 -2.58 15.16 -9.10
CA LEU A 233 -3.32 15.80 -10.20
C LEU A 233 -4.69 16.34 -9.74
N GLU A 234 -4.73 16.93 -8.59
CA GLU A 234 -5.92 17.54 -8.03
C GLU A 234 -6.36 18.75 -8.88
N LYS A 235 -7.68 18.86 -9.15
CA LYS A 235 -8.25 20.11 -9.66
C LYS A 235 -8.46 21.04 -8.47
N ILE A 236 -7.76 22.15 -8.50
CA ILE A 236 -7.97 23.29 -7.60
C ILE A 236 -9.07 24.17 -8.17
#